data_53c387b231a8a8a6aa3a92a3f7afdc63
#
_entry.id   53c387b231a8a8a6aa3a92a3f7afdc63
#
_cell.length_a   1.000
_cell.length_b   1.000
_cell.length_c   1.000
_cell.angle_alpha   90.00
_cell.angle_beta   90.00
_cell.angle_gamma   90.00
#
_symmetry.space_group_name_H-M   'P 1'
#
loop_
_entity.id
_entity.type
_entity.pdbx_description
1 polymer ?
#
loop_
_entity_poly.entity_id
_entity_poly.type
_entity_poly.pdbx_seq_one_letter_code
_entity_poly.pdbx_strand_id
1 'polypeptide(L)'
;MNRHPGREEQTIHLLKSIELKKGMKALDLGAGEGETGRIMKAFGLNVQGVDLAPRSSEVQQGDFLDLQYAADSMDLCISQCAFFVSRDQKKAVSECWRVLKKGGFLLLSDLDPGNLPEIVKETGFTILCQEDQTALWREYYLEAIWNDSFCCEDHKLLQKEYKGRKIGYTMVVGRKE
;
A
#
# COMPACT_ATOMS: atom_id res chain seq x y z
N MET A 1 2.71 -9.94 12.88
CA MET A 1 1.80 -8.95 13.50
C MET A 1 1.57 -7.85 12.46
N ASN A 2 0.33 -7.65 12.03
CA ASN A 2 -0.02 -6.68 10.97
C ASN A 2 0.44 -5.27 11.37
N ARG A 3 1.32 -4.67 10.56
CA ARG A 3 2.01 -3.42 10.89
C ARG A 3 1.43 -2.20 10.18
N HIS A 4 0.15 -2.25 9.81
CA HIS A 4 -0.56 -1.11 9.23
C HIS A 4 -1.87 -0.84 9.97
N PRO A 5 -2.40 0.40 9.90
CA PRO A 5 -3.67 0.76 10.49
C PRO A 5 -4.81 -0.15 10.03
N GLY A 6 -5.69 -0.52 10.95
CA GLY A 6 -6.84 -1.39 10.66
C GLY A 6 -6.51 -2.85 10.38
N ARG A 7 -5.24 -3.22 10.33
CA ARG A 7 -4.79 -4.62 10.26
C ARG A 7 -5.54 -5.44 9.17
N GLU A 8 -5.92 -6.67 9.48
CA GLU A 8 -6.62 -7.58 8.57
C GLU A 8 -7.94 -7.02 8.05
N GLU A 9 -8.73 -6.35 8.89
CA GLU A 9 -9.99 -5.75 8.52
C GLU A 9 -9.83 -4.71 7.40
N GLN A 10 -8.78 -3.91 7.49
CA GLN A 10 -8.46 -2.91 6.47
C GLN A 10 -8.05 -3.56 5.14
N THR A 11 -7.25 -4.62 5.19
CA THR A 11 -6.90 -5.38 3.97
C THR A 11 -8.16 -5.96 3.31
N ILE A 12 -9.05 -6.55 4.11
CA ILE A 12 -10.33 -7.09 3.62
C ILE A 12 -11.23 -5.97 3.06
N HIS A 13 -11.27 -4.81 3.72
CA HIS A 13 -12.03 -3.65 3.24
C HIS A 13 -11.53 -3.18 1.86
N LEU A 14 -10.22 -3.01 1.70
CA LEU A 14 -9.60 -2.70 0.41
C LEU A 14 -9.96 -3.73 -0.67
N LEU A 15 -9.80 -5.02 -0.38
CA LEU A 15 -10.09 -6.08 -1.34
C LEU A 15 -11.57 -6.13 -1.75
N LYS A 16 -12.49 -5.82 -0.83
CA LYS A 16 -13.94 -5.76 -1.10
C LYS A 16 -14.38 -4.52 -1.87
N SER A 17 -13.53 -3.52 -2.03
CA SER A 17 -13.84 -2.30 -2.78
C SER A 17 -13.84 -2.50 -4.30
N ILE A 18 -13.39 -3.66 -4.77
CA ILE A 18 -13.35 -4.03 -6.19
C ILE A 18 -13.93 -5.42 -6.42
N GLU A 19 -14.30 -5.70 -7.67
CA GLU A 19 -14.70 -7.05 -8.08
C GLU A 19 -13.45 -7.93 -8.30
N LEU A 20 -13.17 -8.82 -7.35
CA LEU A 20 -12.08 -9.77 -7.44
C LEU A 20 -12.46 -10.99 -8.28
N LYS A 21 -11.52 -11.45 -9.11
CA LYS A 21 -11.65 -12.70 -9.88
C LYS A 21 -10.56 -13.66 -9.45
N LYS A 22 -10.93 -14.92 -9.26
CA LYS A 22 -9.98 -15.99 -8.89
C LYS A 22 -8.85 -16.07 -9.91
N GLY A 23 -7.61 -16.16 -9.42
CA GLY A 23 -6.42 -16.25 -10.26
C GLY A 23 -5.87 -14.91 -10.75
N MET A 24 -6.46 -13.76 -10.42
CA MET A 24 -5.86 -12.45 -10.71
C MET A 24 -4.42 -12.42 -10.17
N LYS A 25 -3.50 -11.94 -11.02
CA LYS A 25 -2.09 -11.74 -10.64
C LYS A 25 -1.96 -10.44 -9.84
N ALA A 26 -1.44 -10.54 -8.63
CA ALA A 26 -1.39 -9.44 -7.70
C ALA A 26 0.00 -9.24 -7.11
N LEU A 27 0.37 -7.98 -6.87
CA LEU A 27 1.57 -7.58 -6.13
C LEU A 27 1.16 -6.98 -4.78
N ASP A 28 1.82 -7.45 -3.72
CA ASP A 28 1.81 -6.85 -2.37
C ASP A 28 3.12 -6.07 -2.21
N LEU A 29 3.06 -4.74 -2.20
CA LEU A 29 4.22 -3.84 -2.27
C LEU A 29 4.51 -3.25 -0.89
N GLY A 30 5.73 -3.49 -0.39
CA GLY A 30 6.09 -3.27 1.00
C GLY A 30 5.55 -4.39 1.90
N ALA A 31 5.61 -5.63 1.41
CA ALA A 31 4.93 -6.79 1.96
C ALA A 31 5.45 -7.25 3.34
N GLY A 32 6.64 -6.84 3.74
CA GLY A 32 7.23 -7.14 5.06
C GLY A 32 7.20 -8.61 5.46
N GLU A 33 6.26 -9.00 6.30
CA GLU A 33 6.05 -10.36 6.78
C GLU A 33 5.11 -11.19 5.88
N GLY A 34 4.53 -10.58 4.83
CA GLY A 34 3.64 -11.24 3.85
C GLY A 34 2.21 -11.48 4.34
N GLU A 35 1.77 -10.79 5.39
CA GLU A 35 0.41 -10.98 5.95
C GLU A 35 -0.69 -10.58 4.96
N THR A 36 -0.56 -9.40 4.34
CA THR A 36 -1.48 -8.95 3.27
C THR A 36 -1.53 -9.95 2.12
N GLY A 37 -0.37 -10.45 1.69
CA GLY A 37 -0.28 -11.47 0.64
C GLY A 37 -0.99 -12.77 1.00
N ARG A 38 -0.93 -13.23 2.27
CA ARG A 38 -1.67 -14.41 2.73
C ARG A 38 -3.18 -14.21 2.69
N ILE A 39 -3.66 -13.04 3.11
CA ILE A 39 -5.08 -12.68 3.02
C ILE A 39 -5.53 -12.68 1.55
N MET A 40 -4.78 -12.05 0.66
CA MET A 40 -5.09 -12.01 -0.78
C MET A 40 -5.14 -13.42 -1.40
N LYS A 41 -4.22 -14.32 -1.02
CA LYS A 41 -4.24 -15.73 -1.44
C LYS A 41 -5.51 -16.44 -0.97
N ALA A 42 -6.01 -16.15 0.25
CA ALA A 42 -7.28 -16.69 0.75
C ALA A 42 -8.49 -16.22 -0.09
N PHE A 43 -8.42 -15.05 -0.71
CA PHE A 43 -9.39 -14.57 -1.70
C PHE A 43 -9.21 -15.21 -3.10
N GLY A 44 -8.26 -16.13 -3.25
CA GLY A 44 -8.03 -16.86 -4.50
C GLY A 44 -7.13 -16.15 -5.52
N LEU A 45 -6.39 -15.13 -5.08
CA LEU A 45 -5.46 -14.39 -5.94
C LEU A 45 -4.10 -15.11 -6.05
N ASN A 46 -3.40 -14.89 -7.18
CA ASN A 46 -2.02 -15.30 -7.37
C ASN A 46 -1.10 -14.14 -6.98
N VAL A 47 -0.51 -14.21 -5.78
CA VAL A 47 0.15 -13.08 -5.12
C VAL A 47 1.65 -13.25 -5.05
N GLN A 48 2.38 -12.20 -5.40
CA GLN A 48 3.80 -12.02 -5.12
C GLN A 48 4.00 -10.82 -4.20
N GLY A 49 4.67 -11.03 -3.06
CA GLY A 49 5.07 -9.96 -2.15
C GLY A 49 6.45 -9.44 -2.52
N VAL A 50 6.63 -8.12 -2.48
CA VAL A 50 7.90 -7.43 -2.74
C VAL A 50 8.22 -6.48 -1.58
N ASP A 51 9.45 -6.56 -1.06
CA ASP A 51 9.93 -5.67 0.01
C ASP A 51 11.46 -5.48 -0.10
N LEU A 52 11.96 -4.29 0.24
CA LEU A 52 13.41 -4.02 0.27
C LEU A 52 14.15 -4.89 1.31
N ALA A 53 13.50 -5.16 2.44
CA ALA A 53 14.02 -5.95 3.55
C ALA A 53 12.97 -6.97 4.01
N PRO A 54 12.71 -8.02 3.21
CA PRO A 54 11.67 -9.00 3.51
C PRO A 54 11.94 -9.71 4.83
N ARG A 55 10.86 -9.87 5.62
CA ARG A 55 10.90 -10.56 6.92
C ARG A 55 10.27 -11.95 6.88
N SER A 56 10.00 -12.45 5.67
CA SER A 56 9.45 -13.77 5.40
C SER A 56 10.03 -14.32 4.11
N SER A 57 10.25 -15.63 4.05
CA SER A 57 10.68 -16.35 2.83
C SER A 57 9.60 -16.34 1.72
N GLU A 58 8.37 -15.97 2.04
CA GLU A 58 7.27 -15.83 1.07
C GLU A 58 7.30 -14.50 0.32
N VAL A 59 8.15 -13.55 0.74
CA VAL A 59 8.29 -12.22 0.18
C VAL A 59 9.61 -12.12 -0.57
N GLN A 60 9.56 -11.68 -1.81
CA GLN A 60 10.74 -11.45 -2.64
C GLN A 60 11.41 -10.15 -2.26
N GLN A 61 12.76 -10.15 -2.20
CA GLN A 61 13.50 -8.91 -2.07
C GLN A 61 13.43 -8.12 -3.38
N GLY A 62 13.06 -6.84 -3.29
CA GLY A 62 12.95 -5.93 -4.43
C GLY A 62 12.52 -4.54 -4.02
N ASP A 63 12.70 -3.59 -4.94
CA ASP A 63 12.30 -2.20 -4.77
C ASP A 63 11.00 -1.93 -5.53
N PHE A 64 9.97 -1.45 -4.85
CA PHE A 64 8.74 -1.05 -5.50
C PHE A 64 8.86 0.27 -6.31
N LEU A 65 9.98 0.99 -6.16
CA LEU A 65 10.32 2.11 -7.03
C LEU A 65 10.93 1.67 -8.38
N ASP A 66 11.34 0.40 -8.49
CA ASP A 66 11.91 -0.20 -9.72
C ASP A 66 11.50 -1.68 -9.82
N LEU A 67 10.23 -1.91 -10.11
CA LEU A 67 9.63 -3.24 -10.16
C LEU A 67 10.17 -4.07 -11.32
N GLN A 68 10.73 -5.24 -11.01
CA GLN A 68 11.27 -6.18 -11.99
C GLN A 68 10.17 -7.04 -12.65
N TYR A 69 9.07 -6.39 -13.04
CA TYR A 69 7.94 -6.98 -13.74
C TYR A 69 7.69 -6.25 -15.05
N ALA A 70 7.24 -6.97 -16.06
CA ALA A 70 6.90 -6.39 -17.35
C ALA A 70 5.73 -5.40 -17.23
N ALA A 71 5.69 -4.41 -18.10
CA ALA A 71 4.51 -3.56 -18.23
C ALA A 71 3.27 -4.41 -18.56
N ASP A 72 2.10 -3.97 -18.10
CA ASP A 72 0.80 -4.60 -18.39
C ASP A 72 0.74 -6.09 -18.02
N SER A 73 1.41 -6.52 -16.95
CA SER A 73 1.52 -7.93 -16.54
C SER A 73 0.68 -8.28 -15.31
N MET A 74 0.26 -7.29 -14.49
CA MET A 74 -0.45 -7.49 -13.24
C MET A 74 -1.89 -7.02 -13.33
N ASP A 75 -2.78 -7.68 -12.59
CA ASP A 75 -4.19 -7.31 -12.50
C ASP A 75 -4.46 -6.41 -11.29
N LEU A 76 -3.62 -6.49 -10.25
CA LEU A 76 -3.78 -5.80 -8.98
C LEU A 76 -2.42 -5.43 -8.37
N CYS A 77 -2.30 -4.20 -7.88
CA CYS A 77 -1.26 -3.79 -6.93
C CYS A 77 -1.92 -3.34 -5.63
N ILE A 78 -1.43 -3.82 -4.50
CA ILE A 78 -1.82 -3.34 -3.17
C ILE A 78 -0.59 -2.82 -2.44
N SER A 79 -0.74 -1.72 -1.69
CA SER A 79 0.27 -1.25 -0.75
C SER A 79 -0.41 -0.63 0.46
N GLN A 80 0.10 -0.96 1.64
CA GLN A 80 -0.41 -0.45 2.90
C GLN A 80 0.74 0.04 3.77
N CYS A 81 0.77 1.35 4.04
CA CYS A 81 1.78 2.00 4.90
C CYS A 81 3.24 1.82 4.45
N ALA A 82 3.50 1.80 3.12
CA ALA A 82 4.83 1.51 2.59
C ALA A 82 5.37 2.60 1.64
N PHE A 83 4.56 3.19 0.79
CA PHE A 83 5.05 4.16 -0.20
C PHE A 83 5.58 5.44 0.43
N PHE A 84 4.97 5.86 1.52
CA PHE A 84 5.41 7.02 2.28
C PHE A 84 6.89 6.91 2.74
N VAL A 85 7.31 5.72 3.18
CA VAL A 85 8.68 5.48 3.68
C VAL A 85 9.73 5.66 2.59
N SER A 86 9.37 5.44 1.32
CA SER A 86 10.26 5.64 0.17
C SER A 86 10.59 7.12 -0.10
N ARG A 87 9.78 8.06 0.41
CA ARG A 87 9.83 9.50 0.11
C ARG A 87 9.54 9.86 -1.35
N ASP A 88 9.13 8.89 -2.15
CA ASP A 88 8.76 9.09 -3.57
C ASP A 88 7.48 8.31 -3.91
N GLN A 89 6.37 8.69 -3.27
CA GLN A 89 5.06 8.09 -3.54
C GLN A 89 4.68 8.21 -5.02
N LYS A 90 5.09 9.29 -5.69
CA LYS A 90 4.79 9.50 -7.12
C LYS A 90 5.46 8.43 -7.99
N LYS A 91 6.74 8.12 -7.72
CA LYS A 91 7.46 7.06 -8.44
C LYS A 91 6.85 5.69 -8.16
N ALA A 92 6.51 5.38 -6.90
CA ALA A 92 5.85 4.13 -6.53
C ALA A 92 4.51 3.94 -7.26
N VAL A 93 3.66 4.98 -7.30
CA VAL A 93 2.39 4.95 -8.03
C VAL A 93 2.62 4.80 -9.55
N SER A 94 3.66 5.43 -10.10
CA SER A 94 4.02 5.31 -11.52
C SER A 94 4.47 3.89 -11.89
N GLU A 95 5.20 3.20 -11.01
CA GLU A 95 5.58 1.80 -11.22
C GLU A 95 4.36 0.88 -11.16
N CYS A 96 3.43 1.13 -10.23
CA CYS A 96 2.14 0.42 -10.23
C CYS A 96 1.38 0.63 -11.55
N TRP A 97 1.31 1.85 -12.04
CA TRP A 97 0.69 2.14 -13.35
C TRP A 97 1.35 1.36 -14.48
N ARG A 98 2.68 1.34 -14.51
CA ARG A 98 3.43 0.63 -15.55
C ARG A 98 3.13 -0.87 -15.58
N VAL A 99 3.15 -1.53 -14.44
CA VAL A 99 2.99 -2.99 -14.35
C VAL A 99 1.54 -3.44 -14.43
N LEU A 100 0.59 -2.60 -14.07
CA LEU A 100 -0.83 -2.93 -14.16
C LEU A 100 -1.31 -3.00 -15.60
N LYS A 101 -2.12 -4.00 -15.91
CA LYS A 101 -2.86 -4.10 -17.16
C LYS A 101 -3.92 -2.99 -17.24
N LYS A 102 -4.36 -2.69 -18.46
CA LYS A 102 -5.59 -1.94 -18.68
C LYS A 102 -6.76 -2.63 -17.96
N GLY A 103 -7.54 -1.88 -17.19
CA GLY A 103 -8.58 -2.38 -16.30
C GLY A 103 -8.09 -2.92 -14.96
N GLY A 104 -6.77 -2.93 -14.71
CA GLY A 104 -6.18 -3.34 -13.43
C GLY A 104 -6.35 -2.29 -12.34
N PHE A 105 -6.17 -2.71 -11.09
CA PHE A 105 -6.48 -1.90 -9.91
C PHE A 105 -5.25 -1.62 -9.06
N LEU A 106 -5.19 -0.39 -8.53
CA LEU A 106 -4.32 0.01 -7.42
C LEU A 106 -5.18 0.15 -6.16
N LEU A 107 -4.84 -0.62 -5.12
CA LEU A 107 -5.39 -0.48 -3.77
C LEU A 107 -4.30 0.10 -2.88
N LEU A 108 -4.48 1.34 -2.45
CA LEU A 108 -3.48 2.07 -1.69
C LEU A 108 -4.07 2.61 -0.39
N SER A 109 -3.36 2.42 0.72
CA SER A 109 -3.70 2.96 2.02
C SER A 109 -2.41 3.44 2.67
N ASP A 110 -2.19 4.76 2.74
CA ASP A 110 -0.90 5.31 3.15
C ASP A 110 -1.01 6.68 3.83
N LEU A 111 0.09 7.10 4.44
CA LEU A 111 0.24 8.45 4.95
C LEU A 111 0.14 9.46 3.81
N ASP A 112 -0.71 10.46 4.04
CA ASP A 112 -1.03 11.48 3.05
C ASP A 112 -0.63 12.87 3.55
N PRO A 113 0.40 13.48 2.95
CA PRO A 113 0.76 14.87 3.24
C PRO A 113 -0.24 15.88 2.64
N GLY A 114 -1.34 15.42 2.05
CA GLY A 114 -2.43 16.21 1.50
C GLY A 114 -2.52 16.20 -0.03
N ASN A 115 -1.84 15.26 -0.71
CA ASN A 115 -1.84 15.18 -2.16
C ASN A 115 -1.78 13.75 -2.73
N LEU A 116 -1.98 12.72 -1.92
CA LEU A 116 -1.89 11.33 -2.38
C LEU A 116 -2.94 10.99 -3.45
N PRO A 117 -4.22 11.38 -3.32
CA PRO A 117 -5.21 11.15 -4.37
C PRO A 117 -4.88 11.86 -5.68
N GLU A 118 -4.33 13.09 -5.60
CA GLU A 118 -3.89 13.85 -6.76
C GLU A 118 -2.75 13.14 -7.50
N ILE A 119 -1.76 12.61 -6.76
CA ILE A 119 -0.66 11.80 -7.34
C ILE A 119 -1.22 10.60 -8.11
N VAL A 120 -2.17 9.87 -7.53
CA VAL A 120 -2.81 8.72 -8.18
C VAL A 120 -3.54 9.15 -9.46
N LYS A 121 -4.31 10.24 -9.40
CA LYS A 121 -5.05 10.78 -10.55
C LYS A 121 -4.12 11.30 -11.65
N GLU A 122 -3.09 12.07 -11.29
CA GLU A 122 -2.11 12.63 -12.25
C GLU A 122 -1.30 11.53 -12.96
N THR A 123 -1.10 10.37 -12.31
CA THR A 123 -0.44 9.22 -12.93
C THR A 123 -1.33 8.57 -14.00
N GLY A 124 -2.64 8.83 -14.01
CA GLY A 124 -3.59 8.38 -15.03
C GLY A 124 -4.66 7.43 -14.49
N PHE A 125 -4.68 7.13 -13.20
CA PHE A 125 -5.74 6.30 -12.63
C PHE A 125 -7.07 7.04 -12.55
N THR A 126 -8.15 6.35 -12.87
CA THR A 126 -9.50 6.76 -12.46
C THR A 126 -9.72 6.35 -11.01
N ILE A 127 -10.00 7.32 -10.14
CA ILE A 127 -10.28 7.05 -8.72
C ILE A 127 -11.71 6.51 -8.59
N LEU A 128 -11.85 5.28 -8.07
CA LEU A 128 -13.13 4.63 -7.82
C LEU A 128 -13.64 4.89 -6.39
N CYS A 129 -12.73 4.96 -5.43
CA CYS A 129 -13.03 5.20 -4.02
C CYS A 129 -11.89 5.97 -3.37
N GLN A 130 -12.23 6.86 -2.45
CA GLN A 130 -11.30 7.59 -1.59
C GLN A 130 -11.91 7.74 -0.21
N GLU A 131 -11.15 7.44 0.84
CA GLU A 131 -11.59 7.54 2.23
C GLU A 131 -10.49 8.21 3.08
N ASP A 132 -10.89 9.17 3.92
CA ASP A 132 -10.02 9.67 5.00
C ASP A 132 -10.05 8.69 6.18
N GLN A 133 -8.95 8.03 6.40
CA GLN A 133 -8.78 7.04 7.48
C GLN A 133 -7.80 7.54 8.56
N THR A 134 -7.63 8.85 8.68
CA THR A 134 -6.71 9.48 9.64
C THR A 134 -7.03 9.10 11.08
N ALA A 135 -8.30 8.89 11.43
CA ALA A 135 -8.69 8.42 12.77
C ALA A 135 -8.14 7.02 13.06
N LEU A 136 -8.25 6.10 12.09
CA LEU A 136 -7.74 4.73 12.19
C LEU A 136 -6.21 4.70 12.36
N TRP A 137 -5.50 5.56 11.61
CA TRP A 137 -4.05 5.71 11.74
C TRP A 137 -3.65 6.25 13.11
N ARG A 138 -4.37 7.26 13.64
CA ARG A 138 -4.08 7.81 14.98
C ARG A 138 -4.24 6.77 16.07
N GLU A 139 -5.28 5.96 16.01
CA GLU A 139 -5.51 4.87 16.97
C GLU A 139 -4.36 3.86 16.93
N TYR A 140 -4.00 3.38 15.73
CA TYR A 140 -2.86 2.49 15.52
C TYR A 140 -1.54 3.08 16.04
N TYR A 141 -1.30 4.37 15.77
CA TYR A 141 -0.09 5.08 16.19
C TYR A 141 0.00 5.19 17.73
N LEU A 142 -1.09 5.53 18.39
CA LEU A 142 -1.16 5.62 19.85
C LEU A 142 -0.96 4.25 20.49
N GLU A 143 -1.57 3.20 19.95
CA GLU A 143 -1.37 1.83 20.42
C GLU A 143 0.10 1.38 20.27
N ALA A 144 0.73 1.70 19.14
CA ALA A 144 2.11 1.37 18.88
C ALA A 144 3.08 2.08 19.85
N ILE A 145 2.83 3.35 20.18
CA ILE A 145 3.59 4.09 21.20
C ILE A 145 3.42 3.45 22.57
N TRP A 146 2.18 3.14 22.95
CA TRP A 146 1.87 2.57 24.27
C TRP A 146 2.54 1.22 24.50
N ASN A 147 2.62 0.39 23.46
CA ASN A 147 3.20 -0.95 23.52
C ASN A 147 4.72 -0.97 23.21
N ASP A 148 5.38 0.18 23.10
CA ASP A 148 6.79 0.32 22.70
C ASP A 148 7.14 -0.51 21.43
N SER A 149 6.15 -0.67 20.55
CA SER A 149 6.24 -1.49 19.33
C SER A 149 6.53 -0.67 18.08
N PHE A 150 6.72 0.64 18.24
CA PHE A 150 6.98 1.55 17.14
C PHE A 150 8.41 1.38 16.63
N CYS A 151 8.58 1.23 15.31
CA CYS A 151 9.90 1.30 14.74
C CYS A 151 10.47 2.72 14.91
N CYS A 152 11.58 2.85 15.64
CA CYS A 152 12.22 4.15 15.90
C CYS A 152 12.53 4.95 14.62
N GLU A 153 12.74 4.27 13.50
CA GLU A 153 13.05 4.91 12.22
C GLU A 153 11.83 5.56 11.60
N ASP A 154 10.66 4.90 11.61
CA ASP A 154 9.41 5.46 11.09
C ASP A 154 8.96 6.66 11.92
N HIS A 155 9.11 6.60 13.25
CA HIS A 155 8.80 7.71 14.14
C HIS A 155 9.73 8.91 13.91
N LYS A 156 11.03 8.68 13.75
CA LYS A 156 12.00 9.73 13.45
C LYS A 156 11.75 10.35 12.07
N LEU A 157 11.36 9.53 11.09
CA LEU A 157 10.99 10.00 9.76
C LEU A 157 9.78 10.94 9.84
N LEU A 158 8.71 10.50 10.51
CA LEU A 158 7.50 11.32 10.71
C LEU A 158 7.81 12.63 11.43
N GLN A 159 8.59 12.59 12.50
CA GLN A 159 8.97 13.81 13.23
C GLN A 159 9.85 14.74 12.41
N LYS A 160 10.79 14.22 11.63
CA LYS A 160 11.75 15.01 10.85
C LYS A 160 11.09 15.66 9.62
N GLU A 161 10.33 14.89 8.86
CA GLU A 161 9.81 15.33 7.57
C GLU A 161 8.51 16.15 7.71
N TYR A 162 7.74 15.91 8.79
CA TYR A 162 6.39 16.45 8.93
C TYR A 162 6.15 17.23 10.22
N LYS A 163 7.22 17.65 10.91
CA LYS A 163 7.12 18.46 12.13
C LYS A 163 6.25 19.70 11.86
N GLY A 164 5.09 19.75 12.52
CA GLY A 164 4.15 20.88 12.42
C GLY A 164 3.24 20.86 11.18
N ARG A 165 3.32 19.83 10.31
CA ARG A 165 2.36 19.65 9.21
C ARG A 165 1.23 18.71 9.62
N LYS A 166 0.04 18.96 9.08
CA LYS A 166 -1.09 18.04 9.23
C LYS A 166 -0.90 16.89 8.25
N ILE A 167 -0.71 15.69 8.76
CA ILE A 167 -0.63 14.46 7.95
C ILE A 167 -1.94 13.72 8.11
N GLY A 168 -2.54 13.31 7.00
CA GLY A 168 -3.64 12.38 6.95
C GLY A 168 -3.18 10.94 6.75
N TYR A 169 -4.14 10.04 6.75
CA TYR A 169 -4.00 8.67 6.27
C TYR A 169 -5.17 8.40 5.34
N THR A 170 -4.86 8.12 4.08
CA THR A 170 -5.88 8.07 3.03
C THR A 170 -5.87 6.72 2.35
N MET A 171 -7.07 6.14 2.19
CA MET A 171 -7.31 5.01 1.31
C MET A 171 -7.71 5.53 -0.07
N VAL A 172 -7.07 5.00 -1.12
CA VAL A 172 -7.40 5.29 -2.51
C VAL A 172 -7.50 3.99 -3.30
N VAL A 173 -8.58 3.85 -4.06
CA VAL A 173 -8.77 2.77 -5.02
C VAL A 173 -8.75 3.37 -6.41
N GLY A 174 -7.75 3.03 -7.20
CA GLY A 174 -7.55 3.51 -8.57
C GLY A 174 -7.71 2.38 -9.58
N ARG A 175 -8.23 2.70 -10.78
CA ARG A 175 -8.31 1.80 -11.92
C ARG A 175 -7.52 2.37 -13.09
N LYS A 176 -6.69 1.56 -13.71
CA LYS A 176 -6.00 1.90 -14.97
C LYS A 176 -6.98 1.73 -16.13
N GLU A 177 -7.27 2.82 -16.86
CA GLU A 177 -8.16 2.80 -18.02
C GLU A 177 -7.44 2.39 -19.33
#